data_ca5cf4d68f06721c2eb86a3063928300
#
_entry.id   ca5cf4d68f06721c2eb86a3063928300
#
_cell.length_a   1.000
_cell.length_b   1.000
_cell.length_c   1.000
_cell.angle_alpha   90.00
_cell.angle_beta   90.00
_cell.angle_gamma   90.00
#
_symmetry.space_group_name_H-M   'P 1'
#
loop_
_entity.id
_entity.type
_entity.pdbx_description
1 polymer ?
#
loop_
_entity_poly.entity_id
_entity_poly.type
_entity_poly.pdbx_seq_one_letter_code
_entity_poly.pdbx_strand_id
1 'polypeptide(L)'
;GEDPFFEAYVEEKNLALGDKNEFYVDENSLLQVSKFAGNHHDVVAQKVGFGKSFSVDTSWYAVKVYNDYELFRAGKIDFAAMIDKMYKSIEKYRRDAIFTAFMGANQTLPADLRFDITPSASTMADLKDAIEDVKAATGKEVVLVGRETALSKLTALVSYDCWSESMKNEKYETGKLGKWEGYDLMYIPR
;
A
#
# COMPACT_ATOMS: atom_id res chain seq x y z
N GLY A 1 -18.06 -1.26 -4.16
CA GLY A 1 -17.36 -0.34 -3.28
C GLY A 1 -15.90 -0.27 -3.69
N GLU A 2 -15.30 0.89 -3.67
CA GLU A 2 -13.89 1.04 -3.89
C GLU A 2 -13.12 0.32 -2.76
N ASP A 3 -11.96 -0.21 -3.10
CA ASP A 3 -11.17 -0.97 -2.15
C ASP A 3 -10.49 0.00 -1.16
N PRO A 4 -10.55 -0.23 0.16
CA PRO A 4 -9.99 0.68 1.17
C PRO A 4 -8.52 1.05 0.95
N PHE A 5 -7.74 0.15 0.33
CA PHE A 5 -6.35 0.44 0.00
C PHE A 5 -6.23 1.57 -1.03
N PHE A 6 -7.06 1.58 -2.07
CA PHE A 6 -7.02 2.63 -3.09
C PHE A 6 -7.51 3.97 -2.57
N GLU A 7 -8.54 3.97 -1.71
CA GLU A 7 -9.05 5.20 -1.10
C GLU A 7 -8.04 5.85 -0.14
N ALA A 8 -7.30 5.04 0.63
CA ALA A 8 -6.42 5.55 1.68
C ALA A 8 -5.00 5.91 1.21
N TYR A 9 -4.47 5.21 0.19
CA TYR A 9 -3.04 5.26 -0.16
C TYR A 9 -2.75 5.60 -1.62
N VAL A 10 -3.75 5.80 -2.45
CA VAL A 10 -3.57 6.15 -3.87
C VAL A 10 -4.14 7.53 -4.15
N GLU A 11 -3.28 8.46 -4.51
CA GLU A 11 -3.69 9.79 -4.95
C GLU A 11 -3.95 9.76 -6.46
N GLU A 12 -5.17 10.16 -6.86
CA GLU A 12 -5.55 10.27 -8.27
C GLU A 12 -5.67 11.73 -8.69
N LYS A 13 -5.10 12.08 -9.84
CA LYS A 13 -5.19 13.40 -10.42
C LYS A 13 -5.77 13.33 -11.83
N ASN A 14 -6.76 14.16 -12.11
CA ASN A 14 -7.25 14.41 -13.46
C ASN A 14 -6.49 15.61 -14.04
N LEU A 15 -5.71 15.37 -15.07
CA LEU A 15 -4.87 16.38 -15.71
C LEU A 15 -5.41 16.75 -17.08
N ALA A 16 -5.39 18.03 -17.42
CA ALA A 16 -5.61 18.48 -18.79
C ALA A 16 -4.38 18.17 -19.65
N LEU A 17 -4.59 18.15 -20.97
CA LEU A 17 -3.50 17.92 -21.92
C LEU A 17 -2.43 19.04 -21.80
N GLY A 18 -1.22 18.68 -21.42
CA GLY A 18 -0.10 19.62 -21.22
C GLY A 18 0.20 19.98 -19.77
N ASP A 19 -0.62 19.56 -18.82
CA ASP A 19 -0.33 19.77 -17.41
C ASP A 19 0.79 18.84 -16.92
N LYS A 20 1.59 19.35 -15.97
CA LYS A 20 2.60 18.54 -15.31
C LYS A 20 1.98 17.67 -14.22
N ASN A 21 2.30 16.40 -14.25
CA ASN A 21 1.89 15.45 -13.23
C ASN A 21 2.88 15.48 -12.06
N GLU A 22 2.73 16.45 -11.17
CA GLU A 22 3.57 16.61 -9.99
C GLU A 22 2.82 16.19 -8.72
N PHE A 23 3.49 15.36 -7.93
CA PHE A 23 3.06 14.99 -6.58
C PHE A 23 4.07 15.54 -5.58
N TYR A 24 3.59 16.06 -4.47
CA TYR A 24 4.41 16.58 -3.40
C TYR A 24 4.31 15.67 -2.18
N VAL A 25 5.46 15.32 -1.62
CA VAL A 25 5.55 14.54 -0.39
C VAL A 25 6.27 15.37 0.65
N ASP A 26 5.59 15.62 1.77
CA ASP A 26 6.18 16.32 2.92
C ASP A 26 7.32 15.54 3.55
N GLU A 27 8.29 16.26 4.07
CA GLU A 27 9.34 15.68 4.89
C GLU A 27 8.81 15.42 6.31
N ASN A 28 8.84 14.16 6.73
CA ASN A 28 8.38 13.73 8.05
C ASN A 28 9.54 13.48 9.02
N SER A 29 10.75 13.99 8.75
CA SER A 29 11.89 13.82 9.65
C SER A 29 11.65 14.58 10.96
N LEU A 30 11.91 13.90 12.08
CA LEU A 30 11.85 14.51 13.40
C LEU A 30 13.06 15.43 13.62
N LEU A 31 12.82 16.55 14.27
CA LEU A 31 13.87 17.48 14.65
C LEU A 31 14.68 16.95 15.83
N GLN A 32 15.98 17.16 15.79
CA GLN A 32 16.87 16.72 16.84
C GLN A 32 16.78 17.67 18.05
N VAL A 33 16.45 17.13 19.22
CA VAL A 33 16.37 17.88 20.46
C VAL A 33 17.73 17.89 21.13
N SER A 34 18.31 19.08 21.37
CA SER A 34 19.58 19.26 22.07
C SER A 34 19.36 19.63 23.52
N LYS A 35 20.15 19.03 24.42
CA LYS A 35 20.15 19.43 25.83
C LYS A 35 20.79 20.80 25.96
N PHE A 36 20.06 21.74 26.56
CA PHE A 36 20.52 23.12 26.77
C PHE A 36 20.99 23.32 28.21
N ALA A 37 22.21 23.84 28.37
CA ALA A 37 22.85 24.05 29.68
C ALA A 37 22.76 25.49 30.17
N GLY A 38 21.87 26.31 29.62
CA GLY A 38 21.68 27.71 30.07
C GLY A 38 22.57 28.76 29.39
N ASN A 39 23.55 28.35 28.59
CA ASN A 39 24.36 29.24 27.74
C ASN A 39 23.84 29.17 26.29
N HIS A 40 23.57 30.32 25.70
CA HIS A 40 22.82 30.51 24.47
C HIS A 40 23.55 30.14 23.16
N HIS A 41 24.74 29.53 23.24
CA HIS A 41 25.57 29.32 22.06
C HIS A 41 25.56 27.91 21.47
N ASP A 42 24.94 26.94 22.12
CA ASP A 42 25.14 25.52 21.79
C ASP A 42 23.97 24.87 21.04
N VAL A 43 22.90 25.62 20.76
CA VAL A 43 21.78 25.10 20.00
C VAL A 43 21.86 25.55 18.55
N VAL A 44 22.21 24.63 17.66
CA VAL A 44 22.24 24.90 16.22
C VAL A 44 20.83 24.90 15.66
N ALA A 45 20.46 25.94 14.92
CA ALA A 45 19.20 26.02 14.26
C ALA A 45 19.12 24.93 13.16
N GLN A 46 18.08 24.14 13.22
CA GLN A 46 17.81 23.11 12.21
C GLN A 46 16.81 23.66 11.18
N LYS A 47 17.11 23.43 9.91
CA LYS A 47 16.20 23.81 8.84
C LYS A 47 15.11 22.73 8.72
N VAL A 48 13.85 23.14 8.80
CA VAL A 48 12.73 22.25 8.46
C VAL A 48 12.79 21.97 6.97
N GLY A 49 12.82 20.70 6.60
CA GLY A 49 12.78 20.28 5.20
C GLY A 49 11.46 20.66 4.53
N PHE A 50 11.51 20.87 3.23
CA PHE A 50 10.33 21.26 2.44
C PHE A 50 9.71 20.06 1.67
N GLY A 51 10.14 18.84 1.98
CA GLY A 51 9.70 17.66 1.25
C GLY A 51 10.27 17.57 -0.18
N LYS A 52 9.69 16.71 -1.00
CA LYS A 52 10.13 16.49 -2.40
C LYS A 52 8.95 16.46 -3.35
N SER A 53 9.12 17.10 -4.50
CA SER A 53 8.20 16.95 -5.64
C SER A 53 8.66 15.79 -6.53
N PHE A 54 7.73 14.99 -6.97
CA PHE A 54 7.94 13.93 -7.96
C PHE A 54 7.08 14.22 -9.18
N SER A 55 7.70 14.17 -10.35
CA SER A 55 6.96 14.15 -11.61
C SER A 55 6.80 12.71 -12.08
N VAL A 56 5.60 12.35 -12.49
CA VAL A 56 5.30 11.04 -13.04
C VAL A 56 5.00 11.21 -14.53
N ASP A 57 5.76 10.49 -15.36
CA ASP A 57 5.54 10.49 -16.80
C ASP A 57 4.22 9.78 -17.11
N THR A 58 3.41 10.43 -17.94
CA THR A 58 2.13 9.88 -18.39
C THR A 58 2.33 9.04 -19.65
N SER A 59 1.70 7.88 -19.68
CA SER A 59 1.70 6.99 -20.84
C SER A 59 0.27 6.75 -21.32
N TRP A 60 0.10 6.61 -22.64
CA TRP A 60 -1.18 6.32 -23.24
C TRP A 60 -1.42 4.81 -23.28
N TYR A 61 -2.55 4.38 -22.75
CA TYR A 61 -2.98 2.99 -22.80
C TYR A 61 -4.29 2.88 -23.55
N ALA A 62 -4.42 1.86 -24.38
CA ALA A 62 -5.62 1.62 -25.17
C ALA A 62 -5.94 0.12 -25.24
N VAL A 63 -7.22 -0.18 -25.26
CA VAL A 63 -7.73 -1.53 -25.54
C VAL A 63 -8.46 -1.49 -26.89
N LYS A 64 -8.04 -2.35 -27.80
CA LYS A 64 -8.72 -2.51 -29.11
C LYS A 64 -9.39 -3.88 -29.15
N VAL A 65 -10.68 -3.90 -29.40
CA VAL A 65 -11.46 -5.12 -29.55
C VAL A 65 -12.10 -5.13 -30.94
N TYR A 66 -12.08 -6.26 -31.59
CA TYR A 66 -12.82 -6.51 -32.82
C TYR A 66 -13.58 -7.82 -32.71
N ASN A 67 -14.65 -7.92 -33.49
CA ASN A 67 -15.41 -9.16 -33.58
C ASN A 67 -16.01 -9.30 -34.98
N ASP A 68 -16.38 -10.52 -35.35
CA ASP A 68 -16.97 -10.82 -36.63
C ASP A 68 -18.42 -10.29 -36.70
N TYR A 69 -18.73 -9.54 -37.74
CA TYR A 69 -20.07 -8.97 -37.95
C TYR A 69 -21.15 -10.03 -38.01
N GLU A 70 -20.84 -11.20 -38.55
CA GLU A 70 -21.79 -12.28 -38.66
C GLU A 70 -22.24 -12.86 -37.31
N LEU A 71 -21.31 -12.90 -36.33
CA LEU A 71 -21.61 -13.31 -34.96
C LEU A 71 -22.49 -12.29 -34.24
N PHE A 72 -22.26 -11.00 -34.50
CA PHE A 72 -23.15 -9.94 -34.02
C PHE A 72 -24.55 -10.06 -34.59
N ARG A 73 -24.66 -10.25 -35.91
CA ARG A 73 -25.95 -10.44 -36.60
C ARG A 73 -26.70 -11.69 -36.16
N ALA A 74 -25.98 -12.72 -35.78
CA ALA A 74 -26.54 -13.95 -35.21
C ALA A 74 -26.98 -13.83 -33.74
N GLY A 75 -26.86 -12.66 -33.12
CA GLY A 75 -27.21 -12.43 -31.72
C GLY A 75 -26.31 -13.14 -30.70
N LYS A 76 -25.13 -13.61 -31.13
CA LYS A 76 -24.17 -14.31 -30.26
C LYS A 76 -23.23 -13.37 -29.53
N ILE A 77 -23.23 -12.09 -29.89
CA ILE A 77 -22.37 -11.07 -29.28
C ILE A 77 -23.25 -9.98 -28.70
N ASP A 78 -23.08 -9.76 -27.41
CA ASP A 78 -23.65 -8.61 -26.72
C ASP A 78 -22.59 -7.47 -26.69
N PHE A 79 -22.93 -6.36 -27.33
CA PHE A 79 -22.05 -5.20 -27.39
C PHE A 79 -21.84 -4.56 -26.00
N ALA A 80 -22.85 -4.54 -25.15
CA ALA A 80 -22.76 -4.02 -23.80
C ALA A 80 -21.82 -4.87 -22.94
N ALA A 81 -21.92 -6.19 -23.04
CA ALA A 81 -21.01 -7.12 -22.37
C ALA A 81 -19.56 -6.97 -22.86
N MET A 82 -19.36 -6.64 -24.12
CA MET A 82 -18.03 -6.37 -24.68
C MET A 82 -17.41 -5.09 -24.09
N ILE A 83 -18.19 -4.01 -23.98
CA ILE A 83 -17.76 -2.75 -23.37
C ILE A 83 -17.42 -2.97 -21.88
N ASP A 84 -18.27 -3.67 -21.14
CA ASP A 84 -18.03 -4.00 -19.73
C ASP A 84 -16.73 -4.80 -19.54
N LYS A 85 -16.47 -5.75 -20.44
CA LYS A 85 -15.21 -6.51 -20.44
C LYS A 85 -13.98 -5.64 -20.73
N MET A 86 -14.10 -4.66 -21.62
CA MET A 86 -13.02 -3.70 -21.88
C MET A 86 -12.74 -2.86 -20.63
N TYR A 87 -13.79 -2.33 -20.00
CA TYR A 87 -13.66 -1.55 -18.75
C TYR A 87 -12.98 -2.36 -17.65
N LYS A 88 -13.46 -3.56 -17.38
CA LYS A 88 -12.87 -4.47 -16.40
C LYS A 88 -11.39 -4.80 -16.70
N SER A 89 -11.02 -4.87 -17.98
CA SER A 89 -9.65 -5.13 -18.38
C SER A 89 -8.73 -3.93 -18.09
N ILE A 90 -9.21 -2.71 -18.29
CA ILE A 90 -8.47 -1.48 -17.94
C ILE A 90 -8.32 -1.37 -16.42
N GLU A 91 -9.40 -1.60 -15.68
CA GLU A 91 -9.39 -1.60 -14.21
C GLU A 91 -8.39 -2.62 -13.65
N LYS A 92 -8.41 -3.84 -14.18
CA LYS A 92 -7.45 -4.86 -13.79
C LYS A 92 -6.00 -4.43 -14.06
N TYR A 93 -5.74 -3.88 -15.26
CA TYR A 93 -4.41 -3.38 -15.61
C TYR A 93 -3.94 -2.28 -14.64
N ARG A 94 -4.84 -1.32 -14.30
CA ARG A 94 -4.54 -0.25 -13.33
C ARG A 94 -4.15 -0.84 -11.97
N ARG A 95 -4.91 -1.78 -11.45
CA ARG A 95 -4.63 -2.45 -10.18
C ARG A 95 -3.31 -3.22 -10.20
N ASP A 96 -3.06 -3.97 -11.25
CA ASP A 96 -1.81 -4.72 -11.41
C ASP A 96 -0.59 -3.79 -11.50
N ALA A 97 -0.71 -2.64 -12.15
CA ALA A 97 0.35 -1.63 -12.24
C ALA A 97 0.65 -1.00 -10.87
N ILE A 98 -0.38 -0.60 -10.12
CA ILE A 98 -0.23 -0.05 -8.76
C ILE A 98 0.40 -1.09 -7.84
N PHE A 99 -0.09 -2.33 -7.89
CA PHE A 99 0.48 -3.42 -7.11
C PHE A 99 1.97 -3.62 -7.42
N THR A 100 2.34 -3.62 -8.69
CA THR A 100 3.74 -3.80 -9.12
C THR A 100 4.61 -2.64 -8.64
N ALA A 101 4.12 -1.41 -8.74
CA ALA A 101 4.82 -0.22 -8.26
C ALA A 101 5.01 -0.27 -6.73
N PHE A 102 3.97 -0.63 -5.99
CA PHE A 102 4.04 -0.76 -4.54
C PHE A 102 5.06 -1.83 -4.10
N MET A 103 5.03 -3.01 -4.73
CA MET A 103 6.00 -4.07 -4.42
C MET A 103 7.42 -3.69 -4.81
N GLY A 104 7.60 -2.91 -5.87
CA GLY A 104 8.89 -2.38 -6.30
C GLY A 104 9.46 -1.32 -5.37
N ALA A 105 8.62 -0.58 -4.68
CA ALA A 105 9.03 0.48 -3.76
C ALA A 105 9.90 -0.04 -2.60
N ASN A 106 9.73 -1.30 -2.19
CA ASN A 106 10.57 -1.91 -1.16
C ASN A 106 12.07 -1.87 -1.50
N GLN A 107 12.43 -1.94 -2.78
CA GLN A 107 13.83 -1.90 -3.22
C GLN A 107 14.46 -0.50 -3.12
N THR A 108 13.64 0.53 -3.03
CA THR A 108 14.07 1.93 -2.93
C THR A 108 14.20 2.42 -1.50
N LEU A 109 13.74 1.64 -0.51
CA LEU A 109 13.87 1.95 0.89
C LEU A 109 15.34 1.94 1.35
N PRO A 110 15.72 2.81 2.31
CA PRO A 110 17.00 2.71 3.01
C PRO A 110 17.25 1.30 3.57
N ALA A 111 18.50 0.89 3.65
CA ALA A 111 18.84 -0.47 4.08
C ALA A 111 18.43 -0.76 5.53
N ASP A 112 18.45 0.23 6.38
CA ASP A 112 18.03 0.21 7.78
C ASP A 112 16.52 0.06 7.99
N LEU A 113 15.72 0.38 6.97
CA LEU A 113 14.26 0.21 6.97
C LEU A 113 13.79 -0.97 6.09
N ARG A 114 14.71 -1.83 5.68
CA ARG A 114 14.41 -2.98 4.85
C ARG A 114 14.79 -4.27 5.59
N PHE A 115 13.79 -4.96 6.05
CA PHE A 115 13.92 -6.18 6.85
C PHE A 115 13.67 -7.41 5.98
N ASP A 116 14.59 -8.37 6.03
CA ASP A 116 14.44 -9.68 5.36
C ASP A 116 14.23 -10.75 6.45
N ILE A 117 12.97 -11.03 6.74
CA ILE A 117 12.58 -11.94 7.79
C ILE A 117 12.40 -13.34 7.21
N THR A 118 13.34 -14.23 7.50
CA THR A 118 13.23 -15.65 7.12
C THR A 118 12.31 -16.38 8.09
N PRO A 119 11.31 -17.13 7.63
CA PRO A 119 10.41 -17.88 8.52
C PRO A 119 11.18 -18.81 9.46
N SER A 120 11.07 -18.57 10.75
CA SER A 120 11.71 -19.31 11.84
C SER A 120 10.86 -19.27 13.10
N ALA A 121 11.31 -19.88 14.18
CA ALA A 121 10.61 -19.81 15.48
C ALA A 121 10.58 -18.37 16.05
N SER A 122 11.52 -17.51 15.65
CA SER A 122 11.61 -16.12 16.09
C SER A 122 10.88 -15.12 15.18
N THR A 123 10.24 -15.57 14.08
CA THR A 123 9.61 -14.71 13.09
C THR A 123 8.68 -13.64 13.68
N MET A 124 7.95 -14.00 14.75
CA MET A 124 7.04 -13.06 15.40
C MET A 124 7.79 -11.96 16.16
N ALA A 125 8.88 -12.29 16.83
CA ALA A 125 9.73 -11.32 17.52
C ALA A 125 10.42 -10.40 16.51
N ASP A 126 11.05 -10.98 15.49
CA ASP A 126 11.73 -10.24 14.43
C ASP A 126 10.80 -9.22 13.72
N LEU A 127 9.53 -9.63 13.53
CA LEU A 127 8.53 -8.72 12.92
C LEU A 127 8.14 -7.60 13.89
N LYS A 128 7.98 -7.89 15.19
CA LYS A 128 7.68 -6.86 16.19
C LYS A 128 8.82 -5.87 16.33
N ASP A 129 10.05 -6.32 16.36
CA ASP A 129 11.24 -5.47 16.39
C ASP A 129 11.29 -4.55 15.17
N ALA A 130 11.04 -5.10 13.97
CA ALA A 130 10.97 -4.31 12.75
C ALA A 130 9.85 -3.24 12.79
N ILE A 131 8.69 -3.55 13.37
CA ILE A 131 7.59 -2.59 13.55
C ILE A 131 8.00 -1.47 14.53
N GLU A 132 8.66 -1.82 15.63
CA GLU A 132 9.14 -0.86 16.62
C GLU A 132 10.19 0.08 16.02
N ASP A 133 11.12 -0.43 15.22
CA ASP A 133 12.12 0.36 14.51
C ASP A 133 11.47 1.37 13.57
N VAL A 134 10.45 0.95 12.80
CA VAL A 134 9.69 1.84 11.92
C VAL A 134 8.92 2.90 12.71
N LYS A 135 8.30 2.53 13.84
CA LYS A 135 7.63 3.48 14.73
C LYS A 135 8.61 4.51 15.31
N ALA A 136 9.76 4.05 15.76
CA ALA A 136 10.80 4.92 16.32
C ALA A 136 11.34 5.91 15.27
N ALA A 137 11.54 5.42 14.03
CA ALA A 137 12.05 6.25 12.94
C ALA A 137 11.04 7.29 12.45
N THR A 138 9.74 6.93 12.41
CA THR A 138 8.70 7.77 11.81
C THR A 138 7.86 8.54 12.82
N GLY A 139 7.80 8.09 14.07
CA GLY A 139 6.91 8.63 15.10
C GLY A 139 5.41 8.46 14.80
N LYS A 140 5.06 7.56 13.86
CA LYS A 140 3.67 7.34 13.41
C LYS A 140 3.18 5.93 13.72
N GLU A 141 1.86 5.76 13.73
CA GLU A 141 1.25 4.43 13.79
C GLU A 141 1.56 3.62 12.53
N VAL A 142 1.79 2.33 12.72
CA VAL A 142 2.15 1.40 11.64
C VAL A 142 0.92 0.61 11.21
N VAL A 143 0.73 0.50 9.92
CA VAL A 143 -0.28 -0.35 9.28
C VAL A 143 0.44 -1.46 8.51
N LEU A 144 0.03 -2.69 8.71
CA LEU A 144 0.60 -3.84 8.01
C LEU A 144 -0.13 -4.05 6.68
N VAL A 145 0.56 -3.77 5.59
CA VAL A 145 0.00 -3.85 4.24
C VAL A 145 0.56 -5.05 3.51
N GLY A 146 -0.29 -5.87 2.92
CA GLY A 146 0.19 -7.04 2.21
C GLY A 146 -0.89 -7.82 1.47
N ARG A 147 -0.45 -8.85 0.75
CA ARG A 147 -1.38 -9.80 0.12
C ARG A 147 -2.11 -10.61 1.17
N GLU A 148 -3.32 -11.04 0.86
CA GLU A 148 -4.12 -11.94 1.71
C GLU A 148 -3.33 -13.20 2.12
N THR A 149 -2.62 -13.83 1.19
CA THR A 149 -1.78 -15.00 1.48
C THR A 149 -0.60 -14.71 2.40
N ALA A 150 -0.05 -13.50 2.38
CA ALA A 150 1.02 -13.10 3.28
C ALA A 150 0.49 -12.77 4.68
N LEU A 151 -0.56 -11.96 4.75
CA LEU A 151 -1.18 -11.59 6.02
C LEU A 151 -1.85 -12.77 6.74
N SER A 152 -2.39 -13.74 6.01
CA SER A 152 -2.91 -14.97 6.62
C SER A 152 -1.82 -15.84 7.28
N LYS A 153 -0.57 -15.75 6.82
CA LYS A 153 0.56 -16.39 7.49
C LYS A 153 0.89 -15.72 8.82
N LEU A 154 0.78 -14.40 8.92
CA LEU A 154 0.94 -13.69 10.20
C LEU A 154 -0.10 -14.15 11.23
N THR A 155 -1.33 -14.30 10.81
CA THR A 155 -2.40 -14.77 11.71
C THR A 155 -2.17 -16.20 12.19
N ALA A 156 -1.44 -17.01 11.44
CA ALA A 156 -1.09 -18.37 11.83
C ALA A 156 0.06 -18.44 12.88
N LEU A 157 0.81 -17.34 13.08
CA LEU A 157 1.85 -17.27 14.11
C LEU A 157 1.28 -17.17 15.52
N VAL A 158 0.05 -16.72 15.67
CA VAL A 158 -0.64 -16.64 16.97
C VAL A 158 -1.49 -17.89 17.16
N SER A 159 -1.38 -18.52 18.33
CA SER A 159 -2.23 -19.68 18.65
C SER A 159 -3.70 -19.28 18.60
N TYR A 160 -4.52 -20.14 17.99
CA TYR A 160 -5.97 -19.94 17.88
C TYR A 160 -6.65 -19.74 19.23
N ASP A 161 -6.11 -20.33 20.29
CA ASP A 161 -6.64 -20.21 21.65
C ASP A 161 -6.47 -18.80 22.24
N CYS A 162 -5.51 -18.03 21.72
CA CYS A 162 -5.29 -16.64 22.12
C CYS A 162 -6.23 -15.63 21.42
N TRP A 163 -7.04 -16.08 20.47
CA TRP A 163 -7.94 -15.22 19.72
C TRP A 163 -9.23 -14.96 20.47
N SER A 164 -9.70 -13.72 20.45
CA SER A 164 -11.03 -13.36 20.95
C SER A 164 -12.12 -14.02 20.08
N GLU A 165 -13.31 -14.23 20.65
CA GLU A 165 -14.44 -14.79 19.91
C GLU A 165 -14.81 -13.91 18.70
N SER A 166 -14.67 -12.58 18.81
CA SER A 166 -14.92 -11.66 17.69
C SER A 166 -13.93 -11.87 16.56
N MET A 167 -12.65 -12.07 16.85
CA MET A 167 -11.62 -12.35 15.83
C MET A 167 -11.84 -13.69 15.14
N LYS A 168 -12.27 -14.71 15.91
CA LYS A 168 -12.60 -16.02 15.34
C LYS A 168 -13.77 -15.93 14.37
N ASN A 169 -14.83 -15.21 14.78
CA ASN A 169 -16.00 -14.99 13.93
C ASN A 169 -15.65 -14.20 12.68
N GLU A 170 -14.92 -13.07 12.82
CA GLU A 170 -14.45 -12.27 11.69
C GLU A 170 -13.65 -13.10 10.69
N LYS A 171 -12.68 -13.89 11.18
CA LYS A 171 -11.87 -14.78 10.33
C LYS A 171 -12.71 -15.86 9.66
N TYR A 172 -13.70 -16.40 10.34
CA TYR A 172 -14.57 -17.43 9.79
C TYR A 172 -15.52 -16.85 8.72
N GLU A 173 -16.08 -15.69 8.96
CA GLU A 173 -17.04 -15.04 8.05
C GLU A 173 -16.37 -14.42 6.81
N THR A 174 -15.26 -13.73 7.00
CA THR A 174 -14.61 -12.94 5.94
C THR A 174 -13.36 -13.59 5.35
N GLY A 175 -12.78 -14.58 6.03
CA GLY A 175 -11.47 -15.15 5.70
C GLY A 175 -10.29 -14.25 6.08
N LYS A 176 -10.55 -13.03 6.55
CA LYS A 176 -9.57 -11.97 6.83
C LYS A 176 -9.67 -11.52 8.28
N LEU A 177 -8.65 -10.84 8.77
CA LEU A 177 -8.68 -10.12 10.04
C LEU A 177 -8.40 -8.65 9.78
N GLY A 178 -9.11 -7.74 10.44
CA GLY A 178 -8.85 -6.31 10.38
C GLY A 178 -7.65 -5.89 11.20
N LYS A 179 -7.34 -6.63 12.29
CA LYS A 179 -6.23 -6.31 13.19
C LYS A 179 -5.43 -7.55 13.58
N TRP A 180 -4.11 -7.32 13.76
CA TRP A 180 -3.19 -8.33 14.30
C TRP A 180 -2.32 -7.69 15.38
N GLU A 181 -2.37 -8.23 16.62
CA GLU A 181 -1.60 -7.72 17.77
C GLU A 181 -1.74 -6.20 18.01
N GLY A 182 -2.91 -5.63 17.70
CA GLY A 182 -3.17 -4.20 17.80
C GLY A 182 -2.84 -3.36 16.56
N TYR A 183 -2.18 -3.94 15.58
CA TYR A 183 -1.86 -3.28 14.30
C TYR A 183 -2.96 -3.52 13.28
N ASP A 184 -3.33 -2.49 12.53
CA ASP A 184 -4.30 -2.60 11.45
C ASP A 184 -3.72 -3.39 10.27
N LEU A 185 -4.50 -4.32 9.75
CA LEU A 185 -4.16 -5.11 8.57
C LEU A 185 -4.87 -4.56 7.34
N MET A 186 -4.12 -4.26 6.30
CA MET A 186 -4.66 -3.79 5.05
C MET A 186 -4.28 -4.73 3.91
N TYR A 187 -5.28 -5.18 3.19
CA TYR A 187 -5.13 -6.16 2.12
C TYR A 187 -5.03 -5.46 0.77
N ILE A 188 -3.95 -5.75 0.03
CA ILE A 188 -3.81 -5.25 -1.34
C ILE A 188 -4.59 -6.18 -2.27
N PRO A 189 -5.58 -5.68 -3.01
CA PRO A 189 -6.31 -6.45 -4.00
C PRO A 189 -5.41 -6.76 -5.21
N ARG A 190 -5.66 -7.91 -5.81
CA ARG A 190 -4.98 -8.34 -7.04
C ARG A 190 -5.99 -8.63 -8.14
#